data_9dfa69592bdee3154997f2d0fe5bf941
#
_entry.id   9dfa69592bdee3154997f2d0fe5bf941
#
_cell.length_a   1.000
_cell.length_b   1.000
_cell.length_c   1.000
_cell.angle_alpha   90.00
_cell.angle_beta   90.00
_cell.angle_gamma   90.00
#
_symmetry.space_group_name_H-M   'P 1'
#
loop_
_entity.id
_entity.type
_entity.pdbx_description
1 polymer ?
#
loop_
_entity_poly.entity_id
_entity_poly.type
_entity_poly.pdbx_seq_one_letter_code
_entity_poly.pdbx_strand_id
1 'polypeptide(L)'
;MDVNKGNMSKSLCILLGIGLLVSCGGKEPQVDRVIEEGVEVVLNHLEPYRIKGQPTTISLKKVLSIDMEREDLAKAGLLSGGEWDADDDGNIFVVGFKNSENFIFRFDRTGLLTGSFGRRGQGPGELLGPSLSGVYGGEIALSDLQGMKYIVYDLDGRVRREKRLGHPDRLSPLGNGKFVAFGPQPDLATAKAFYYALTLCDAEFNELKVLDRYEFPSDNSRQYPFFMWRVSRDRIIVANEAREYELWVYDMDGRLVKKIRKEYRPVRVTEEIKEAILGPDYRRSGSPQGKYFPDPLPPLNQFFTDDQGRIFVMTYEPGAHPGEYIWDIFNPDGVFIARTSLDILWAGLYLGSRYTFIKNGHLYSHRVKESGYHELIVSDVTWR
;
A
#
# COMPACT_ATOMS: atom_id res chain seq x y z
N MET A 1 29.56 9.43 97.66
CA MET A 1 30.51 8.38 97.21
C MET A 1 30.38 8.25 95.71
N ASP A 2 31.39 8.71 95.14
CA ASP A 2 32.12 8.46 93.92
C ASP A 2 31.32 8.58 92.58
N VAL A 3 31.44 9.61 91.89
CA VAL A 3 32.43 10.14 90.98
C VAL A 3 32.89 9.07 89.96
N ASN A 4 32.44 9.17 88.76
CA ASN A 4 33.38 8.98 87.67
C ASN A 4 33.03 9.77 86.39
N LYS A 5 34.03 10.55 85.94
CA LYS A 5 34.06 11.37 84.75
C LYS A 5 34.41 10.45 83.57
N GLY A 6 33.79 10.62 82.45
CA GLY A 6 34.15 9.92 81.23
C GLY A 6 33.90 10.75 79.96
N ASN A 7 34.91 11.31 79.46
CA ASN A 7 35.28 11.88 78.15
C ASN A 7 34.21 12.02 77.03
N MET A 8 34.05 13.25 76.61
CA MET A 8 33.46 13.65 75.31
C MET A 8 34.49 13.39 74.22
N SER A 9 34.18 12.41 73.37
CA SER A 9 34.87 12.23 72.09
C SER A 9 34.11 13.03 70.99
N LYS A 10 34.76 14.00 70.41
CA LYS A 10 34.27 14.75 69.25
C LYS A 10 34.34 13.87 68.01
N SER A 11 33.20 13.34 67.56
CA SER A 11 33.10 12.69 66.25
C SER A 11 32.78 13.75 65.20
N LEU A 12 33.72 13.94 64.31
CA LEU A 12 33.66 14.79 63.13
C LEU A 12 32.81 14.08 62.09
N CYS A 13 31.57 14.51 61.87
CA CYS A 13 30.73 14.03 60.78
C CYS A 13 31.17 14.68 59.48
N ILE A 14 31.89 13.93 58.65
CA ILE A 14 32.16 14.28 57.23
C ILE A 14 30.89 13.97 56.48
N LEU A 15 30.11 14.98 56.07
CA LEU A 15 29.04 14.87 55.11
C LEU A 15 29.64 14.71 53.70
N LEU A 16 29.73 13.49 53.22
CA LEU A 16 29.94 13.20 51.83
C LEU A 16 28.66 13.52 51.05
N GLY A 17 28.63 14.67 50.41
CA GLY A 17 27.58 15.03 49.44
C GLY A 17 27.75 14.14 48.21
N ILE A 18 26.96 13.07 48.13
CA ILE A 18 26.79 12.32 46.87
C ILE A 18 25.90 13.14 45.97
N GLY A 19 26.53 13.88 45.07
CA GLY A 19 25.85 14.52 43.93
C GLY A 19 25.29 13.44 43.02
N LEU A 20 24.00 13.20 43.13
CA LEU A 20 23.25 12.44 42.11
C LEU A 20 23.23 13.30 40.83
N LEU A 21 24.19 13.08 39.95
CA LEU A 21 24.10 13.48 38.56
C LEU A 21 22.99 12.60 37.95
N VAL A 22 21.75 13.13 37.93
CA VAL A 22 20.68 12.60 37.11
C VAL A 22 21.07 12.91 35.68
N SER A 23 21.78 11.97 35.06
CA SER A 23 21.96 11.94 33.60
C SER A 23 20.59 11.70 32.99
N CYS A 24 19.91 12.76 32.56
CA CYS A 24 18.78 12.69 31.63
C CYS A 24 19.30 12.31 30.22
N GLY A 25 19.97 11.20 30.11
CA GLY A 25 20.15 10.49 28.87
C GLY A 25 18.86 9.73 28.63
N GLY A 26 17.92 10.33 27.90
CA GLY A 26 16.75 9.59 27.39
C GLY A 26 17.25 8.42 26.60
N LYS A 27 17.07 7.19 27.12
CA LYS A 27 17.25 5.98 26.34
C LYS A 27 16.33 6.12 25.14
N GLU A 28 16.88 5.98 23.92
CA GLU A 28 16.02 5.82 22.75
C GLU A 28 15.01 4.71 23.06
N PRO A 29 13.72 4.91 22.77
CA PRO A 29 12.72 3.89 23.02
C PRO A 29 13.15 2.62 22.29
N GLN A 30 13.41 1.58 23.04
CA GLN A 30 13.81 0.30 22.49
C GLN A 30 12.61 -0.30 21.78
N VAL A 31 12.74 -0.57 20.48
CA VAL A 31 11.73 -1.24 19.69
C VAL A 31 11.69 -2.71 20.11
N ASP A 32 10.53 -3.18 20.51
CA ASP A 32 10.35 -4.57 20.93
C ASP A 32 10.41 -5.52 19.74
N ARG A 33 11.24 -6.55 19.85
CA ARG A 33 11.41 -7.58 18.82
C ARG A 33 11.39 -8.95 19.46
N VAL A 34 10.65 -9.85 18.85
CA VAL A 34 10.56 -11.24 19.28
C VAL A 34 10.79 -12.17 18.09
N ILE A 35 11.08 -13.43 18.35
CA ILE A 35 11.17 -14.45 17.31
C ILE A 35 9.97 -15.39 17.46
N GLU A 36 9.15 -15.48 16.43
CA GLU A 36 8.03 -16.42 16.34
C GLU A 36 8.32 -17.39 15.19
N GLU A 37 8.40 -18.68 15.49
CA GLU A 37 8.66 -19.76 14.50
C GLU A 37 9.88 -19.49 13.60
N GLY A 38 10.92 -18.87 14.19
CA GLY A 38 12.16 -18.53 13.47
C GLY A 38 12.09 -17.22 12.64
N VAL A 39 10.98 -16.48 12.71
CA VAL A 39 10.77 -15.21 12.03
C VAL A 39 10.82 -14.05 13.01
N GLU A 40 11.53 -12.98 12.66
CA GLU A 40 11.55 -11.74 13.44
C GLU A 40 10.18 -11.06 13.39
N VAL A 41 9.64 -10.71 14.56
CA VAL A 41 8.43 -9.89 14.70
C VAL A 41 8.80 -8.56 15.33
N VAL A 42 8.55 -7.47 14.62
CA VAL A 42 8.71 -6.11 15.12
C VAL A 42 7.38 -5.68 15.73
N LEU A 43 7.38 -5.45 17.04
CA LEU A 43 6.20 -5.04 17.80
C LEU A 43 6.17 -3.53 17.91
N ASN A 44 5.15 -2.91 17.33
CA ASN A 44 4.96 -1.46 17.38
C ASN A 44 3.77 -1.11 18.27
N HIS A 45 3.95 -0.11 19.12
CA HIS A 45 2.92 0.42 19.99
C HIS A 45 2.02 1.44 19.27
N LEU A 46 1.07 2.01 19.99
CA LEU A 46 0.11 3.00 19.45
C LEU A 46 0.78 4.27 18.92
N GLU A 47 1.85 4.71 19.57
CA GLU A 47 2.55 5.95 19.22
C GLU A 47 3.85 5.68 18.47
N PRO A 48 4.23 6.56 17.51
CA PRO A 48 5.45 6.36 16.74
C PRO A 48 6.71 6.52 17.60
N TYR A 49 7.71 5.72 17.27
CA TYR A 49 9.03 5.80 17.89
C TYR A 49 9.83 6.98 17.34
N ARG A 50 10.47 7.74 18.21
CA ARG A 50 11.42 8.77 17.82
C ARG A 50 12.81 8.15 17.69
N ILE A 51 13.24 7.91 16.47
CA ILE A 51 14.55 7.31 16.18
C ILE A 51 15.46 8.41 15.65
N LYS A 52 16.66 8.53 16.22
CA LYS A 52 17.66 9.52 15.79
C LYS A 52 17.98 9.34 14.29
N GLY A 53 17.90 10.44 13.54
CA GLY A 53 18.16 10.45 12.11
C GLY A 53 17.02 9.92 11.23
N GLN A 54 15.91 9.49 11.80
CA GLN A 54 14.70 9.17 11.04
C GLN A 54 13.78 10.40 10.97
N PRO A 55 13.19 10.70 9.79
CA PRO A 55 12.21 11.76 9.67
C PRO A 55 10.92 11.37 10.38
N THR A 56 10.25 12.35 10.98
CA THR A 56 9.00 12.15 11.72
C THR A 56 7.80 12.86 11.10
N THR A 57 8.05 13.72 10.14
CA THR A 57 6.99 14.47 9.46
C THR A 57 7.18 14.45 7.97
N ILE A 58 6.07 14.45 7.25
CA ILE A 58 6.00 14.53 5.80
C ILE A 58 5.19 15.76 5.41
N SER A 59 5.63 16.47 4.40
CA SER A 59 4.85 17.53 3.77
C SER A 59 4.74 17.28 2.28
N LEU A 60 3.56 17.56 1.72
CA LEU A 60 3.23 17.39 0.33
C LEU A 60 3.00 18.75 -0.32
N LYS A 61 3.61 18.98 -1.49
CA LYS A 61 3.39 20.16 -2.29
C LYS A 61 2.92 19.73 -3.67
N LYS A 62 1.67 19.98 -4.01
CA LYS A 62 1.13 19.69 -5.35
C LYS A 62 1.94 20.43 -6.42
N VAL A 63 2.46 19.68 -7.39
CA VAL A 63 3.26 20.20 -8.52
C VAL A 63 2.61 19.95 -9.87
N LEU A 64 1.73 18.94 -9.98
CA LEU A 64 1.01 18.63 -11.21
C LEU A 64 -0.40 18.16 -10.87
N SER A 65 -1.34 18.47 -11.77
CA SER A 65 -2.70 17.97 -11.75
C SER A 65 -3.13 17.64 -13.18
N ILE A 66 -3.63 16.43 -13.40
CA ILE A 66 -4.26 16.00 -14.65
C ILE A 66 -5.75 15.80 -14.38
N ASP A 67 -6.54 16.74 -14.83
CA ASP A 67 -7.99 16.74 -14.69
C ASP A 67 -8.62 15.89 -15.80
N MET A 68 -9.37 14.84 -15.42
CA MET A 68 -10.02 13.94 -16.38
C MET A 68 -11.25 14.57 -17.09
N GLU A 69 -11.68 15.79 -16.70
CA GLU A 69 -12.69 16.56 -17.43
C GLU A 69 -12.14 17.30 -18.65
N ARG A 70 -10.82 17.28 -18.87
CA ARG A 70 -10.20 17.95 -20.02
C ARG A 70 -10.75 17.43 -21.33
N GLU A 71 -11.05 18.36 -22.24
CA GLU A 71 -11.66 18.07 -23.55
C GLU A 71 -10.77 17.18 -24.43
N ASP A 72 -9.44 17.36 -24.38
CA ASP A 72 -8.48 16.53 -25.11
C ASP A 72 -8.50 15.07 -24.65
N LEU A 73 -8.69 14.83 -23.34
CA LEU A 73 -8.80 13.50 -22.80
C LEU A 73 -10.11 12.83 -23.17
N ALA A 74 -11.22 13.60 -23.14
CA ALA A 74 -12.51 13.11 -23.58
C ALA A 74 -12.49 12.73 -25.07
N LYS A 75 -11.87 13.55 -25.93
CA LYS A 75 -11.66 13.25 -27.36
C LYS A 75 -10.80 12.01 -27.59
N ALA A 76 -9.80 11.78 -26.73
CA ALA A 76 -8.98 10.57 -26.77
C ALA A 76 -9.68 9.33 -26.19
N GLY A 77 -10.86 9.49 -25.59
CA GLY A 77 -11.64 8.40 -24.96
C GLY A 77 -11.26 8.09 -23.52
N LEU A 78 -10.38 8.88 -22.88
CA LEU A 78 -10.05 8.72 -21.47
C LEU A 78 -11.04 9.51 -20.61
N LEU A 79 -12.11 8.84 -20.18
CA LEU A 79 -13.19 9.45 -19.39
C LEU A 79 -13.07 9.19 -17.89
N SER A 80 -12.25 8.22 -17.49
CA SER A 80 -11.98 7.91 -16.09
C SER A 80 -10.56 7.38 -15.95
N GLY A 81 -9.84 7.86 -14.96
CA GLY A 81 -8.53 7.32 -14.58
C GLY A 81 -8.69 5.95 -13.94
N GLY A 82 -7.89 4.99 -14.41
CA GLY A 82 -7.70 3.70 -13.80
C GLY A 82 -6.39 3.61 -13.04
N GLU A 83 -5.76 2.44 -13.09
CA GLU A 83 -4.42 2.23 -12.57
C GLU A 83 -3.40 3.08 -13.34
N TRP A 84 -2.42 3.58 -12.66
CA TRP A 84 -1.37 4.41 -13.26
C TRP A 84 -0.01 4.17 -12.62
N ASP A 85 1.03 4.52 -13.33
CA ASP A 85 2.41 4.47 -12.87
C ASP A 85 3.21 5.54 -13.64
N ALA A 86 4.44 5.81 -13.22
CA ALA A 86 5.34 6.73 -13.87
C ALA A 86 6.66 6.04 -14.23
N ASP A 87 7.34 6.50 -15.27
CA ASP A 87 8.71 6.10 -15.56
C ASP A 87 9.70 6.92 -14.71
N ASP A 88 10.99 6.67 -14.91
CA ASP A 88 12.05 7.34 -14.15
C ASP A 88 12.26 8.79 -14.58
N ASP A 89 11.76 9.18 -15.77
CA ASP A 89 11.79 10.55 -16.31
C ASP A 89 10.57 11.37 -15.89
N GLY A 90 9.60 10.74 -15.18
CA GLY A 90 8.37 11.36 -14.71
C GLY A 90 7.25 11.41 -15.76
N ASN A 91 7.36 10.67 -16.87
CA ASN A 91 6.22 10.46 -17.75
C ASN A 91 5.22 9.54 -17.07
N ILE A 92 3.92 9.81 -17.27
CA ILE A 92 2.84 9.13 -16.57
C ILE A 92 2.07 8.25 -17.56
N PHE A 93 1.77 7.04 -17.15
CA PHE A 93 1.00 6.06 -17.92
C PHE A 93 -0.26 5.70 -17.16
N VAL A 94 -1.41 5.92 -17.79
CA VAL A 94 -2.73 5.68 -17.23
C VAL A 94 -3.43 4.59 -18.01
N VAL A 95 -3.97 3.59 -17.33
CA VAL A 95 -4.83 2.57 -17.93
C VAL A 95 -6.28 3.06 -17.89
N GLY A 96 -6.87 3.34 -19.03
CA GLY A 96 -8.28 3.72 -19.17
C GLY A 96 -9.18 2.51 -19.38
N PHE A 97 -10.42 2.55 -18.87
CA PHE A 97 -11.29 1.35 -18.88
C PHE A 97 -12.49 1.42 -19.81
N LYS A 98 -12.99 2.61 -20.19
CA LYS A 98 -14.25 2.73 -20.93
C LYS A 98 -14.09 3.55 -22.20
N ASN A 99 -14.72 3.06 -23.29
CA ASN A 99 -14.98 3.77 -24.54
C ASN A 99 -13.78 4.27 -25.33
N SER A 100 -12.55 3.89 -24.96
CA SER A 100 -11.36 4.23 -25.72
C SER A 100 -10.99 3.12 -26.71
N GLU A 101 -10.40 3.50 -27.83
CA GLU A 101 -9.80 2.58 -28.79
C GLU A 101 -8.56 1.90 -28.21
N ASN A 102 -7.80 2.67 -27.41
CA ASN A 102 -6.59 2.23 -26.71
C ASN A 102 -6.79 2.22 -25.21
N PHE A 103 -6.08 1.35 -24.51
CA PHE A 103 -6.14 1.27 -23.04
C PHE A 103 -5.10 2.10 -22.33
N ILE A 104 -3.92 2.35 -22.93
CA ILE A 104 -2.80 3.00 -22.27
C ILE A 104 -2.66 4.42 -22.82
N PHE A 105 -2.68 5.39 -21.91
CA PHE A 105 -2.52 6.82 -22.22
C PHE A 105 -1.21 7.30 -21.60
N ARG A 106 -0.36 7.92 -22.42
CA ARG A 106 0.93 8.46 -22.01
C ARG A 106 0.86 9.96 -21.90
N PHE A 107 1.27 10.46 -20.75
CA PHE A 107 1.45 11.89 -20.47
C PHE A 107 2.94 12.16 -20.26
N ASP A 108 3.41 13.31 -20.65
CA ASP A 108 4.71 13.78 -20.27
C ASP A 108 4.70 14.30 -18.81
N ARG A 109 5.87 14.62 -18.27
CA ARG A 109 6.03 15.15 -16.91
C ARG A 109 5.30 16.47 -16.64
N THR A 110 4.80 17.17 -17.67
CA THR A 110 3.98 18.38 -17.54
C THR A 110 2.48 18.09 -17.54
N GLY A 111 2.08 16.82 -17.73
CA GLY A 111 0.69 16.39 -17.81
C GLY A 111 0.04 16.61 -19.18
N LEU A 112 0.84 16.84 -20.23
CA LEU A 112 0.37 16.87 -21.61
C LEU A 112 0.20 15.44 -22.13
N LEU A 113 -0.96 15.11 -22.69
CA LEU A 113 -1.19 13.82 -23.37
C LEU A 113 -0.33 13.77 -24.63
N THR A 114 0.59 12.80 -24.68
CA THR A 114 1.54 12.64 -25.81
C THR A 114 1.20 11.47 -26.72
N GLY A 115 0.28 10.60 -26.32
CA GLY A 115 -0.17 9.49 -27.13
C GLY A 115 -0.96 8.44 -26.35
N SER A 116 -1.44 7.44 -27.10
CA SER A 116 -2.10 6.27 -26.52
C SER A 116 -1.80 5.04 -27.37
N PHE A 117 -1.80 3.85 -26.71
CA PHE A 117 -1.51 2.57 -27.36
C PHE A 117 -2.18 1.43 -26.57
N GLY A 118 -1.90 0.16 -26.96
CA GLY A 118 -2.55 -1.01 -26.37
C GLY A 118 -4.00 -1.10 -26.85
N ARG A 119 -4.18 -1.26 -28.18
CA ARG A 119 -5.48 -1.30 -28.83
C ARG A 119 -6.40 -2.35 -28.23
N ARG A 120 -7.68 -2.04 -28.19
CA ARG A 120 -8.72 -2.98 -27.78
C ARG A 120 -8.90 -4.08 -28.83
N GLY A 121 -8.81 -5.35 -28.40
CA GLY A 121 -9.01 -6.50 -29.26
C GLY A 121 -8.38 -7.78 -28.71
N GLN A 122 -8.39 -8.84 -29.55
CA GLN A 122 -7.88 -10.18 -29.20
C GLN A 122 -6.63 -10.58 -30.02
N GLY A 123 -6.20 -9.72 -30.93
CA GLY A 123 -5.02 -9.95 -31.74
C GLY A 123 -3.70 -9.83 -30.95
N PRO A 124 -2.58 -10.16 -31.59
CA PRO A 124 -1.26 -9.90 -31.01
C PRO A 124 -1.09 -8.42 -30.66
N GLY A 125 -0.64 -8.13 -29.45
CA GLY A 125 -0.49 -6.76 -28.95
C GLY A 125 -1.79 -6.03 -28.66
N GLU A 126 -2.96 -6.65 -28.76
CA GLU A 126 -4.25 -6.06 -28.38
C GLU A 126 -4.65 -6.50 -26.97
N LEU A 127 -5.54 -5.75 -26.31
CA LEU A 127 -5.94 -5.94 -24.91
C LEU A 127 -7.47 -6.03 -24.78
N LEU A 128 -7.96 -6.73 -23.78
CA LEU A 128 -9.40 -6.82 -23.45
C LEU A 128 -9.74 -6.24 -22.09
N GLY A 129 -8.93 -6.52 -21.08
CA GLY A 129 -9.15 -6.07 -19.70
C GLY A 129 -7.83 -5.99 -18.94
N PRO A 130 -6.95 -5.03 -19.33
CA PRO A 130 -5.63 -4.92 -18.74
C PRO A 130 -5.67 -4.40 -17.30
N SER A 131 -4.76 -4.91 -16.47
CA SER A 131 -4.39 -4.39 -15.17
C SER A 131 -2.90 -4.07 -15.19
N LEU A 132 -2.51 -2.93 -14.67
CA LEU A 132 -1.14 -2.45 -14.69
C LEU A 132 -0.26 -3.24 -13.70
N SER A 133 0.72 -3.95 -14.22
CA SER A 133 1.74 -4.64 -13.41
C SER A 133 2.87 -3.67 -13.00
N GLY A 134 3.15 -2.66 -13.81
CA GLY A 134 4.08 -1.57 -13.48
C GLY A 134 4.81 -0.99 -14.68
N VAL A 135 5.50 0.12 -14.42
CA VAL A 135 6.41 0.81 -15.36
C VAL A 135 7.81 0.81 -14.78
N TYR A 136 8.74 0.12 -15.43
CA TYR A 136 10.13 -0.04 -14.96
C TYR A 136 11.08 -0.41 -16.10
N GLY A 137 12.32 0.05 -16.01
CA GLY A 137 13.37 -0.29 -16.98
C GLY A 137 13.04 0.06 -18.44
N GLY A 138 12.26 1.14 -18.66
CA GLY A 138 11.84 1.55 -20.00
C GLY A 138 10.72 0.68 -20.61
N GLU A 139 10.02 -0.11 -19.80
CA GLU A 139 8.95 -0.99 -20.21
C GLU A 139 7.67 -0.80 -19.38
N ILE A 140 6.53 -1.09 -19.98
CA ILE A 140 5.21 -1.11 -19.34
C ILE A 140 4.69 -2.53 -19.38
N ALA A 141 4.42 -3.09 -18.22
CA ALA A 141 3.93 -4.44 -18.08
C ALA A 141 2.47 -4.46 -17.64
N LEU A 142 1.67 -5.34 -18.24
CA LEU A 142 0.26 -5.51 -17.95
C LEU A 142 -0.12 -6.98 -17.86
N SER A 143 -1.06 -7.27 -16.97
CA SER A 143 -1.81 -8.53 -16.94
C SER A 143 -3.16 -8.28 -17.61
N ASP A 144 -3.39 -8.82 -18.78
CA ASP A 144 -4.70 -8.76 -19.45
C ASP A 144 -5.58 -9.91 -18.94
N LEU A 145 -6.37 -9.63 -17.92
CA LEU A 145 -7.14 -10.63 -17.21
C LEU A 145 -8.23 -11.28 -18.09
N GLN A 146 -8.83 -10.49 -18.98
CA GLN A 146 -9.85 -11.00 -19.92
C GLN A 146 -9.22 -11.63 -21.15
N GLY A 147 -8.09 -11.13 -21.61
CA GLY A 147 -7.32 -11.67 -22.71
C GLY A 147 -6.44 -12.88 -22.32
N MET A 148 -6.38 -13.21 -21.01
CA MET A 148 -5.59 -14.32 -20.48
C MET A 148 -4.13 -14.26 -20.95
N LYS A 149 -3.50 -13.09 -20.79
CA LYS A 149 -2.11 -12.90 -21.20
C LYS A 149 -1.38 -11.85 -20.36
N TYR A 150 -0.08 -12.01 -20.30
CA TYR A 150 0.86 -11.01 -19.82
C TYR A 150 1.54 -10.36 -21.02
N ILE A 151 1.55 -9.05 -21.05
CA ILE A 151 2.10 -8.29 -22.15
C ILE A 151 3.01 -7.17 -21.67
N VAL A 152 4.09 -6.94 -22.38
CA VAL A 152 5.05 -5.88 -22.13
C VAL A 152 5.24 -5.05 -23.39
N TYR A 153 5.08 -3.74 -23.25
CA TYR A 153 5.38 -2.76 -24.28
C TYR A 153 6.63 -1.96 -23.91
N ASP A 154 7.31 -1.38 -24.89
CA ASP A 154 8.18 -0.24 -24.61
C ASP A 154 7.34 1.03 -24.33
N LEU A 155 8.01 2.10 -23.93
CA LEU A 155 7.34 3.37 -23.60
C LEU A 155 6.68 4.07 -24.82
N ASP A 156 6.98 3.61 -26.03
CA ASP A 156 6.38 4.08 -27.30
C ASP A 156 5.21 3.19 -27.76
N GLY A 157 4.89 2.13 -27.01
CA GLY A 157 3.75 1.24 -27.29
C GLY A 157 4.05 0.09 -28.25
N ARG A 158 5.34 -0.20 -28.54
CA ARG A 158 5.70 -1.41 -29.31
C ARG A 158 5.74 -2.62 -28.38
N VAL A 159 5.11 -3.71 -28.80
CA VAL A 159 5.13 -4.99 -28.06
C VAL A 159 6.56 -5.52 -27.99
N ARG A 160 7.04 -5.76 -26.79
CA ARG A 160 8.33 -6.40 -26.49
C ARG A 160 8.18 -7.87 -26.19
N ARG A 161 7.15 -8.22 -25.44
CA ARG A 161 6.84 -9.60 -25.03
C ARG A 161 5.34 -9.77 -24.88
N GLU A 162 4.85 -10.93 -25.26
CA GLU A 162 3.47 -11.36 -25.00
C GLU A 162 3.50 -12.85 -24.67
N LYS A 163 2.83 -13.24 -23.58
CA LYS A 163 2.76 -14.63 -23.13
C LYS A 163 1.36 -14.94 -22.60
N ARG A 164 0.78 -16.04 -23.03
CA ARG A 164 -0.51 -16.50 -22.53
C ARG A 164 -0.41 -16.93 -21.07
N LEU A 165 -1.46 -16.68 -20.32
CA LEU A 165 -1.65 -17.12 -18.92
C LEU A 165 -2.57 -18.32 -18.89
N GLY A 166 -2.33 -19.25 -17.97
CA GLY A 166 -3.24 -20.35 -17.68
C GLY A 166 -4.46 -19.90 -16.89
N HIS A 167 -4.33 -18.82 -16.12
CA HIS A 167 -5.36 -18.26 -15.25
C HIS A 167 -5.37 -16.72 -15.36
N PRO A 168 -6.48 -16.05 -15.01
CA PRO A 168 -6.59 -14.59 -15.04
C PRO A 168 -5.87 -13.95 -13.85
N ASP A 169 -4.56 -14.16 -13.74
CA ASP A 169 -3.75 -13.70 -12.63
C ASP A 169 -3.22 -12.28 -12.85
N ARG A 170 -3.18 -11.51 -11.77
CA ARG A 170 -2.42 -10.25 -11.69
C ARG A 170 -0.97 -10.58 -11.41
N LEU A 171 -0.09 -10.24 -12.30
CA LEU A 171 1.35 -10.49 -12.17
C LEU A 171 2.09 -9.22 -11.74
N SER A 172 2.96 -9.37 -10.76
CA SER A 172 3.92 -8.34 -10.35
C SER A 172 5.33 -8.89 -10.52
N PRO A 173 6.14 -8.34 -11.44
CA PRO A 173 7.50 -8.83 -11.65
C PRO A 173 8.41 -8.47 -10.47
N LEU A 174 9.35 -9.38 -10.18
CA LEU A 174 10.31 -9.24 -9.09
C LEU A 174 11.70 -8.75 -9.56
N GLY A 175 11.90 -8.56 -10.87
CA GLY A 175 13.17 -8.09 -11.42
C GLY A 175 14.26 -9.17 -11.54
N ASN A 176 14.07 -10.37 -10.97
CA ASN A 176 15.00 -11.49 -11.00
C ASN A 176 14.52 -12.65 -11.89
N GLY A 177 13.61 -12.37 -12.82
CA GLY A 177 12.96 -13.38 -13.66
C GLY A 177 11.81 -14.12 -12.98
N LYS A 178 11.50 -13.79 -11.72
CA LYS A 178 10.34 -14.33 -11.00
C LYS A 178 9.19 -13.33 -10.98
N PHE A 179 8.02 -13.82 -10.60
CA PHE A 179 6.79 -13.04 -10.49
C PHE A 179 6.06 -13.39 -9.19
N VAL A 180 5.30 -12.44 -8.70
CA VAL A 180 4.21 -12.72 -7.78
C VAL A 180 2.93 -12.69 -8.58
N ALA A 181 2.18 -13.78 -8.55
CA ALA A 181 0.87 -13.92 -9.18
C ALA A 181 -0.23 -13.85 -8.11
N PHE A 182 -1.32 -13.17 -8.39
CA PHE A 182 -2.51 -13.16 -7.55
C PHE A 182 -3.75 -13.44 -8.38
N GLY A 183 -4.41 -14.53 -8.10
CA GLY A 183 -5.60 -14.96 -8.82
C GLY A 183 -6.42 -16.02 -8.09
N PRO A 184 -7.61 -16.31 -8.64
CA PRO A 184 -8.50 -17.33 -8.08
C PRO A 184 -7.92 -18.73 -8.28
N GLN A 185 -7.99 -19.54 -7.23
CA GLN A 185 -7.60 -20.93 -7.24
C GLN A 185 -8.81 -21.80 -6.86
N PRO A 186 -9.06 -22.91 -7.58
CA PRO A 186 -10.12 -23.83 -7.21
C PRO A 186 -9.77 -24.54 -5.90
N ASP A 187 -10.71 -24.60 -5.00
CA ASP A 187 -10.60 -25.51 -3.85
C ASP A 187 -11.01 -26.91 -4.29
N LEU A 188 -10.02 -27.74 -4.60
CA LEU A 188 -10.24 -29.11 -5.05
C LEU A 188 -10.83 -30.02 -3.97
N ALA A 189 -10.74 -29.63 -2.69
CA ALA A 189 -11.28 -30.42 -1.57
C ALA A 189 -12.78 -30.27 -1.43
N THR A 190 -13.32 -29.09 -1.72
CA THR A 190 -14.74 -28.78 -1.51
C THR A 190 -15.56 -28.68 -2.78
N ALA A 191 -14.91 -28.53 -3.95
CA ALA A 191 -15.53 -28.32 -5.28
C ALA A 191 -16.57 -27.17 -5.36
N LYS A 192 -16.74 -26.39 -4.29
CA LYS A 192 -17.73 -25.30 -4.15
C LYS A 192 -17.14 -23.97 -3.75
N ALA A 193 -15.93 -23.95 -3.23
CA ALA A 193 -15.23 -22.75 -2.83
C ALA A 193 -14.05 -22.47 -3.76
N PHE A 194 -13.72 -21.22 -3.91
CA PHE A 194 -12.44 -20.80 -4.47
C PHE A 194 -11.82 -19.84 -3.46
N TYR A 195 -10.51 -19.85 -3.44
CA TYR A 195 -9.74 -18.87 -2.67
C TYR A 195 -8.86 -18.10 -3.64
N TYR A 196 -8.40 -16.95 -3.24
CA TYR A 196 -7.35 -16.25 -3.97
C TYR A 196 -6.00 -16.61 -3.35
N ALA A 197 -5.03 -16.91 -4.18
CA ALA A 197 -3.67 -17.16 -3.75
C ALA A 197 -2.73 -16.07 -4.24
N LEU A 198 -1.80 -15.69 -3.36
CA LEU A 198 -0.60 -14.95 -3.72
C LEU A 198 0.52 -15.98 -3.86
N THR A 199 1.03 -16.11 -5.07
CA THR A 199 1.93 -17.20 -5.45
C THR A 199 3.21 -16.65 -6.03
N LEU A 200 4.35 -17.17 -5.61
CA LEU A 200 5.64 -16.95 -6.27
C LEU A 200 5.72 -17.86 -7.48
N CYS A 201 6.05 -17.29 -8.63
CA CYS A 201 6.16 -18.01 -9.91
C CYS A 201 7.55 -17.80 -10.54
N ASP A 202 7.96 -18.73 -11.39
CA ASP A 202 9.12 -18.58 -12.26
C ASP A 202 8.82 -17.70 -13.50
N ALA A 203 9.80 -17.58 -14.41
CA ALA A 203 9.68 -16.81 -15.65
C ALA A 203 8.65 -17.38 -16.64
N GLU A 204 8.31 -18.64 -16.51
CA GLU A 204 7.30 -19.35 -17.29
C GLU A 204 5.91 -19.27 -16.66
N PHE A 205 5.78 -18.60 -15.50
CA PHE A 205 4.59 -18.49 -14.67
C PHE A 205 4.17 -19.82 -14.01
N ASN A 206 5.10 -20.78 -13.89
CA ASN A 206 4.85 -21.97 -13.10
C ASN A 206 4.92 -21.61 -11.61
N GLU A 207 4.00 -22.18 -10.85
CA GLU A 207 3.98 -22.01 -9.40
C GLU A 207 5.24 -22.60 -8.75
N LEU A 208 5.93 -21.78 -7.95
CA LEU A 208 7.05 -22.21 -7.10
C LEU A 208 6.60 -22.37 -5.65
N LYS A 209 5.76 -21.46 -5.18
CA LYS A 209 5.33 -21.43 -3.78
C LYS A 209 4.12 -20.53 -3.58
N VAL A 210 3.13 -21.01 -2.85
CA VAL A 210 2.06 -20.17 -2.31
C VAL A 210 2.60 -19.37 -1.11
N LEU A 211 2.54 -18.04 -1.20
CA LEU A 211 2.99 -17.14 -0.13
C LEU A 211 1.87 -16.90 0.88
N ASP A 212 0.64 -16.69 0.37
CA ASP A 212 -0.52 -16.39 1.20
C ASP A 212 -1.83 -16.74 0.49
N ARG A 213 -2.91 -16.87 1.26
CA ARG A 213 -4.25 -17.18 0.76
C ARG A 213 -5.27 -16.23 1.34
N TYR A 214 -6.28 -15.93 0.53
CA TYR A 214 -7.44 -15.19 0.95
C TYR A 214 -8.72 -15.97 0.59
N GLU A 215 -9.50 -16.32 1.59
CA GLU A 215 -10.78 -17.02 1.42
C GLU A 215 -11.91 -16.01 1.35
N PHE A 216 -12.65 -16.00 0.24
CA PHE A 216 -13.86 -15.21 0.17
C PHE A 216 -14.96 -15.89 0.97
N PRO A 217 -15.69 -15.14 1.80
CA PRO A 217 -16.90 -15.66 2.43
C PRO A 217 -17.86 -16.16 1.34
N SER A 218 -18.35 -17.38 1.53
CA SER A 218 -19.23 -18.07 0.54
C SER A 218 -20.56 -17.37 0.30
N ASP A 219 -20.95 -16.43 1.15
CA ASP A 219 -22.22 -15.70 1.12
C ASP A 219 -22.15 -14.36 0.38
N ASN A 220 -21.00 -14.01 -0.23
CA ASN A 220 -20.77 -12.70 -0.84
C ASN A 220 -21.09 -11.50 0.09
N SER A 221 -21.19 -11.75 1.39
CA SER A 221 -21.63 -10.76 2.37
C SER A 221 -20.58 -9.68 2.61
N ARG A 222 -19.31 -9.99 2.42
CA ARG A 222 -18.23 -9.03 2.60
C ARG A 222 -17.97 -8.26 1.33
N GLN A 223 -18.18 -6.97 1.41
CA GLN A 223 -17.97 -6.09 0.28
C GLN A 223 -16.52 -5.61 0.17
N TYR A 224 -15.73 -5.77 1.21
CA TYR A 224 -14.38 -5.24 1.32
C TYR A 224 -13.42 -6.25 1.94
N PRO A 225 -13.05 -7.31 1.18
CA PRO A 225 -11.97 -8.16 1.62
C PRO A 225 -10.69 -7.33 1.59
N PHE A 226 -9.97 -7.31 2.71
CA PHE A 226 -8.67 -6.68 2.75
C PHE A 226 -7.58 -7.72 2.54
N PHE A 227 -7.12 -7.81 1.32
CA PHE A 227 -5.91 -8.53 0.96
C PHE A 227 -5.11 -7.68 -0.01
N MET A 228 -3.90 -7.35 0.35
CA MET A 228 -3.06 -6.47 -0.45
C MET A 228 -1.60 -6.89 -0.40
N TRP A 229 -0.90 -6.71 -1.50
CA TRP A 229 0.54 -6.91 -1.57
C TRP A 229 1.22 -5.78 -2.32
N ARG A 230 2.50 -5.60 -2.04
CA ARG A 230 3.39 -4.71 -2.78
C ARG A 230 4.74 -5.37 -2.95
N VAL A 231 5.29 -5.23 -4.14
CA VAL A 231 6.70 -5.51 -4.40
C VAL A 231 7.46 -4.20 -4.22
N SER A 232 8.42 -4.18 -3.32
CA SER A 232 9.22 -3.01 -3.00
C SER A 232 10.68 -3.40 -2.85
N ARG A 233 11.53 -2.89 -3.72
CA ARG A 233 12.95 -3.23 -3.77
C ARG A 233 13.17 -4.74 -3.85
N ASP A 234 13.66 -5.34 -2.76
CA ASP A 234 13.98 -6.76 -2.60
C ASP A 234 13.01 -7.49 -1.68
N ARG A 235 11.78 -6.97 -1.51
CA ARG A 235 10.78 -7.48 -0.58
C ARG A 235 9.41 -7.60 -1.26
N ILE A 236 8.66 -8.59 -0.78
CA ILE A 236 7.23 -8.74 -1.04
C ILE A 236 6.53 -8.49 0.31
N ILE A 237 5.70 -7.46 0.38
CA ILE A 237 4.98 -7.09 1.60
C ILE A 237 3.52 -7.48 1.40
N VAL A 238 2.94 -8.17 2.37
CA VAL A 238 1.56 -8.67 2.30
C VAL A 238 0.79 -8.28 3.55
N ALA A 239 -0.39 -7.74 3.34
CA ALA A 239 -1.39 -7.52 4.38
C ALA A 239 -2.62 -8.38 4.09
N ASN A 240 -3.16 -9.01 5.14
CA ASN A 240 -4.32 -9.88 5.06
C ASN A 240 -5.18 -9.64 6.29
N GLU A 241 -6.47 -9.33 6.12
CA GLU A 241 -7.39 -8.99 7.21
C GLU A 241 -7.49 -10.07 8.29
N ALA A 242 -7.21 -11.33 7.94
CA ALA A 242 -7.21 -12.44 8.91
C ALA A 242 -6.13 -12.31 9.99
N ARG A 243 -5.18 -11.38 9.82
CA ARG A 243 -4.05 -11.17 10.72
C ARG A 243 -4.09 -9.85 11.48
N GLU A 244 -5.20 -9.16 11.47
CA GLU A 244 -5.34 -7.85 12.09
C GLU A 244 -4.29 -6.84 11.54
N TYR A 245 -3.67 -6.01 12.41
CA TYR A 245 -2.65 -5.06 11.99
C TYR A 245 -1.28 -5.73 11.95
N GLU A 246 -1.11 -6.66 11.03
CA GLU A 246 0.17 -7.35 10.81
C GLU A 246 0.51 -7.40 9.31
N LEU A 247 1.70 -6.93 8.96
CA LEU A 247 2.27 -7.03 7.62
C LEU A 247 3.32 -8.13 7.60
N TRP A 248 3.21 -9.02 6.63
CA TRP A 248 4.22 -10.06 6.39
C TRP A 248 5.18 -9.61 5.30
N VAL A 249 6.48 -9.77 5.55
CA VAL A 249 7.55 -9.39 4.64
C VAL A 249 8.30 -10.63 4.21
N TYR A 250 8.25 -10.90 2.92
CA TYR A 250 8.97 -12.01 2.30
C TYR A 250 10.18 -11.49 1.54
N ASP A 251 11.23 -12.30 1.44
CA ASP A 251 12.32 -12.09 0.48
C ASP A 251 11.87 -12.47 -0.95
N MET A 252 12.74 -12.24 -1.94
CA MET A 252 12.46 -12.54 -3.35
C MET A 252 12.44 -14.03 -3.68
N ASP A 253 12.76 -14.90 -2.72
CA ASP A 253 12.63 -16.36 -2.80
C ASP A 253 11.38 -16.86 -2.08
N GLY A 254 10.56 -15.94 -1.57
CA GLY A 254 9.31 -16.25 -0.89
C GLY A 254 9.50 -16.83 0.51
N ARG A 255 10.64 -16.56 1.17
CA ARG A 255 10.80 -16.86 2.60
C ARG A 255 10.24 -15.72 3.41
N LEU A 256 9.39 -16.02 4.39
CA LEU A 256 8.94 -15.05 5.36
C LEU A 256 10.11 -14.67 6.25
N VAL A 257 10.55 -13.41 6.17
CA VAL A 257 11.75 -12.91 6.86
C VAL A 257 11.42 -11.97 8.02
N LYS A 258 10.21 -11.36 7.99
CA LYS A 258 9.80 -10.43 9.02
C LYS A 258 8.29 -10.35 9.11
N LYS A 259 7.77 -10.12 10.31
CA LYS A 259 6.40 -9.68 10.57
C LYS A 259 6.45 -8.30 11.22
N ILE A 260 5.60 -7.38 10.79
CA ILE A 260 5.46 -6.04 11.37
C ILE A 260 4.08 -5.98 12.00
N ARG A 261 4.04 -6.00 13.32
CA ARG A 261 2.79 -5.98 14.09
C ARG A 261 2.66 -4.64 14.79
N LYS A 262 1.45 -4.07 14.79
CA LYS A 262 1.19 -2.80 15.45
C LYS A 262 -0.08 -2.87 16.29
N GLU A 263 -0.02 -2.30 17.50
CA GLU A 263 -1.21 -1.99 18.28
C GLU A 263 -2.08 -0.96 17.54
N TYR A 264 -3.39 -1.09 17.62
CA TYR A 264 -4.32 -0.17 16.99
C TYR A 264 -5.58 0.03 17.85
N ARG A 265 -6.29 1.12 17.57
CA ARG A 265 -7.59 1.38 18.16
C ARG A 265 -8.67 0.99 17.17
N PRO A 266 -9.58 0.05 17.50
CA PRO A 266 -10.65 -0.36 16.61
C PRO A 266 -11.55 0.82 16.23
N VAL A 267 -11.80 1.00 14.94
CA VAL A 267 -12.70 2.03 14.42
C VAL A 267 -14.10 1.42 14.23
N ARG A 268 -15.09 1.98 14.92
CA ARG A 268 -16.49 1.57 14.76
C ARG A 268 -17.07 2.08 13.45
N VAL A 269 -17.92 1.28 12.84
CA VAL A 269 -18.63 1.65 11.61
C VAL A 269 -19.71 2.66 11.93
N THR A 270 -19.62 3.85 11.32
CA THR A 270 -20.67 4.88 11.37
C THR A 270 -21.31 5.07 9.98
N GLU A 271 -22.46 5.75 9.93
CA GLU A 271 -23.08 6.05 8.63
C GLU A 271 -22.21 6.99 7.79
N GLU A 272 -21.51 7.92 8.44
CA GLU A 272 -20.54 8.82 7.77
C GLU A 272 -19.40 8.03 7.10
N ILE A 273 -18.88 7.03 7.79
CA ILE A 273 -17.84 6.15 7.23
C ILE A 273 -18.39 5.35 6.05
N LYS A 274 -19.61 4.81 6.17
CA LYS A 274 -20.25 4.09 5.06
C LYS A 274 -20.44 4.99 3.85
N GLU A 275 -20.91 6.21 4.04
CA GLU A 275 -21.07 7.20 2.97
C GLU A 275 -19.73 7.57 2.33
N ALA A 276 -18.72 7.82 3.14
CA ALA A 276 -17.38 8.13 2.63
C ALA A 276 -16.79 6.97 1.79
N ILE A 277 -17.05 5.74 2.18
CA ILE A 277 -16.58 4.54 1.47
C ILE A 277 -17.40 4.24 0.22
N LEU A 278 -18.73 4.33 0.29
CA LEU A 278 -19.64 3.92 -0.76
C LEU A 278 -20.00 5.04 -1.74
N GLY A 279 -19.65 6.27 -1.39
CA GLY A 279 -19.99 7.47 -2.15
C GLY A 279 -21.44 7.97 -1.91
N PRO A 280 -21.75 9.17 -2.46
CA PRO A 280 -23.02 9.88 -2.17
C PRO A 280 -24.26 9.15 -2.66
N ASP A 281 -24.12 8.25 -3.62
CA ASP A 281 -25.25 7.49 -4.17
C ASP A 281 -25.61 6.23 -3.35
N TYR A 282 -24.86 5.95 -2.30
CA TYR A 282 -25.12 4.80 -1.43
C TYR A 282 -26.56 4.74 -0.92
N ARG A 283 -27.09 5.87 -0.44
CA ARG A 283 -28.46 5.97 0.06
C ARG A 283 -29.52 5.91 -1.04
N ARG A 284 -29.16 6.31 -2.26
CA ARG A 284 -30.08 6.35 -3.42
C ARG A 284 -30.23 5.01 -4.12
N SER A 285 -29.20 4.18 -4.07
CA SER A 285 -29.17 2.94 -4.85
C SER A 285 -30.19 1.89 -4.39
N GLY A 286 -30.85 2.11 -3.25
CA GLY A 286 -31.90 1.20 -2.75
C GLY A 286 -31.46 -0.26 -2.72
N SER A 287 -30.15 -0.51 -2.71
CA SER A 287 -29.60 -1.86 -2.80
C SER A 287 -30.09 -2.64 -1.58
N PRO A 288 -31.01 -3.61 -1.76
CA PRO A 288 -31.57 -4.38 -0.66
C PRO A 288 -30.52 -5.31 -0.02
N GLN A 289 -29.40 -5.46 -0.65
CA GLN A 289 -28.28 -6.22 -0.14
C GLN A 289 -27.48 -5.31 0.76
N GLY A 290 -27.78 -5.36 2.05
CA GLY A 290 -27.02 -4.70 3.09
C GLY A 290 -25.54 -5.06 2.91
N LYS A 291 -24.79 -4.10 2.34
CA LYS A 291 -23.36 -4.26 2.18
C LYS A 291 -22.78 -4.44 3.57
N TYR A 292 -22.27 -5.61 3.83
CA TYR A 292 -21.74 -5.94 5.15
C TYR A 292 -20.44 -5.18 5.39
N PHE A 293 -20.47 -4.31 6.38
CA PHE A 293 -19.27 -3.74 6.95
C PHE A 293 -18.91 -4.51 8.22
N PRO A 294 -17.69 -5.02 8.34
CA PRO A 294 -17.26 -5.57 9.61
C PRO A 294 -17.27 -4.47 10.67
N ASP A 295 -17.79 -4.73 11.86
CA ASP A 295 -17.74 -3.81 12.99
C ASP A 295 -17.04 -4.44 14.18
N PRO A 296 -15.82 -4.00 14.51
CA PRO A 296 -15.11 -2.84 13.96
C PRO A 296 -14.59 -3.06 12.53
N LEU A 297 -14.25 -1.96 11.87
CA LEU A 297 -13.53 -2.01 10.59
C LEU A 297 -12.17 -2.69 10.74
N PRO A 298 -11.61 -3.28 9.67
CA PRO A 298 -10.24 -3.76 9.67
C PRO A 298 -9.27 -2.67 10.12
N PRO A 299 -8.12 -3.02 10.72
CA PRO A 299 -7.19 -2.02 11.27
C PRO A 299 -6.53 -1.14 10.20
N LEU A 300 -6.50 -1.60 8.96
CA LEU A 300 -5.88 -0.90 7.85
C LEU A 300 -6.73 -1.01 6.58
N ASN A 301 -6.64 0.00 5.73
CA ASN A 301 -7.39 0.13 4.49
C ASN A 301 -6.55 -0.23 3.27
N GLN A 302 -5.39 0.38 3.15
CA GLN A 302 -4.44 0.14 2.07
C GLN A 302 -3.02 0.46 2.54
N PHE A 303 -2.04 0.03 1.76
CA PHE A 303 -0.67 0.46 1.96
C PHE A 303 0.08 0.60 0.63
N PHE A 304 1.11 1.42 0.62
CA PHE A 304 2.09 1.51 -0.44
C PHE A 304 3.49 1.70 0.14
N THR A 305 4.49 1.67 -0.70
CA THR A 305 5.88 1.87 -0.31
C THR A 305 6.52 2.99 -1.11
N ASP A 306 7.52 3.64 -0.52
CA ASP A 306 8.36 4.60 -1.23
C ASP A 306 9.66 3.95 -1.75
N ASP A 307 10.45 4.75 -2.49
CA ASP A 307 11.73 4.32 -3.05
C ASP A 307 12.79 3.99 -1.99
N GLN A 308 12.59 4.40 -0.75
CA GLN A 308 13.47 4.08 0.37
C GLN A 308 13.02 2.83 1.12
N GLY A 309 11.89 2.23 0.72
CA GLY A 309 11.30 1.05 1.36
C GLY A 309 10.52 1.36 2.63
N ARG A 310 10.15 2.63 2.87
CA ARG A 310 9.19 2.95 3.92
C ARG A 310 7.81 2.46 3.52
N ILE A 311 7.03 2.03 4.49
CA ILE A 311 5.68 1.53 4.30
C ILE A 311 4.69 2.55 4.84
N PHE A 312 3.77 3.00 4.00
CA PHE A 312 2.68 3.91 4.35
C PHE A 312 1.40 3.11 4.45
N VAL A 313 0.82 3.05 5.62
CA VAL A 313 -0.40 2.29 5.88
C VAL A 313 -1.53 3.24 6.22
N MET A 314 -2.56 3.27 5.38
CA MET A 314 -3.79 4.02 5.63
C MET A 314 -4.66 3.26 6.63
N THR A 315 -5.10 3.94 7.66
CA THR A 315 -6.11 3.44 8.61
C THR A 315 -7.50 3.95 8.23
N TYR A 316 -8.52 3.54 8.97
CA TYR A 316 -9.86 4.13 8.87
C TYR A 316 -10.08 5.28 9.85
N GLU A 317 -9.05 5.68 10.61
CA GLU A 317 -9.16 6.81 11.51
C GLU A 317 -9.25 8.11 10.69
N PRO A 318 -10.26 8.97 10.96
CA PRO A 318 -10.36 10.28 10.32
C PRO A 318 -9.12 11.13 10.55
N GLY A 319 -8.71 11.88 9.53
CA GLY A 319 -7.61 12.82 9.60
C GLY A 319 -7.98 14.16 10.21
N ALA A 320 -7.12 15.16 10.00
CA ALA A 320 -7.29 16.51 10.56
C ALA A 320 -8.42 17.29 9.85
N HIS A 321 -8.68 17.00 8.59
CA HIS A 321 -9.72 17.65 7.79
C HIS A 321 -10.67 16.63 7.16
N PRO A 322 -11.90 17.03 6.79
CA PRO A 322 -12.83 16.15 6.08
C PRO A 322 -12.21 15.56 4.81
N GLY A 323 -12.33 14.25 4.65
CA GLY A 323 -11.76 13.51 3.51
C GLY A 323 -10.33 13.02 3.73
N GLU A 324 -9.64 13.49 4.76
CA GLU A 324 -8.33 12.97 5.14
C GLU A 324 -8.46 11.75 6.04
N TYR A 325 -7.44 10.88 5.95
CA TYR A 325 -7.28 9.72 6.81
C TYR A 325 -5.91 9.71 7.47
N ILE A 326 -5.81 9.02 8.60
CA ILE A 326 -4.53 8.82 9.28
C ILE A 326 -3.73 7.74 8.58
N TRP A 327 -2.46 8.06 8.33
CA TRP A 327 -1.46 7.17 7.76
C TRP A 327 -0.37 6.89 8.79
N ASP A 328 -0.15 5.62 9.07
CA ASP A 328 0.98 5.14 9.84
C ASP A 328 2.16 4.86 8.92
N ILE A 329 3.36 5.32 9.28
CA ILE A 329 4.55 5.23 8.44
C ILE A 329 5.61 4.41 9.16
N PHE A 330 6.06 3.34 8.51
CA PHE A 330 7.11 2.46 9.01
C PHE A 330 8.38 2.67 8.20
N ASN A 331 9.53 2.60 8.87
CA ASN A 331 10.81 2.57 8.18
C ASN A 331 11.06 1.17 7.54
N PRO A 332 12.14 0.98 6.73
CA PRO A 332 12.44 -0.30 6.10
C PRO A 332 12.66 -1.46 7.09
N ASP A 333 13.00 -1.15 8.35
CA ASP A 333 13.15 -2.16 9.41
C ASP A 333 11.81 -2.58 10.03
N GLY A 334 10.71 -1.94 9.61
CA GLY A 334 9.36 -2.22 10.12
C GLY A 334 9.04 -1.48 11.42
N VAL A 335 9.80 -0.46 11.76
CA VAL A 335 9.55 0.35 12.96
C VAL A 335 8.62 1.50 12.62
N PHE A 336 7.58 1.69 13.40
CA PHE A 336 6.62 2.78 13.29
C PHE A 336 7.27 4.11 13.68
N ILE A 337 7.53 4.99 12.69
CA ILE A 337 8.32 6.22 12.86
C ILE A 337 7.51 7.50 12.77
N ALA A 338 6.36 7.46 12.12
CA ALA A 338 5.55 8.66 11.94
C ALA A 338 4.07 8.33 11.77
N ARG A 339 3.23 9.28 12.13
CA ARG A 339 1.80 9.26 11.93
C ARG A 339 1.35 10.61 11.38
N THR A 340 0.60 10.61 10.29
CA THR A 340 0.22 11.84 9.61
C THR A 340 -1.17 11.76 8.98
N SER A 341 -1.81 12.91 8.82
CA SER A 341 -3.07 13.04 8.08
C SER A 341 -2.76 13.38 6.64
N LEU A 342 -3.29 12.63 5.68
CA LEU A 342 -3.11 12.88 4.25
C LEU A 342 -4.45 12.82 3.53
N ASP A 343 -4.66 13.78 2.59
CA ASP A 343 -5.75 13.75 1.61
C ASP A 343 -5.35 12.84 0.45
N ILE A 344 -5.42 11.56 0.68
CA ILE A 344 -5.19 10.54 -0.34
C ILE A 344 -6.44 9.68 -0.38
N LEU A 345 -7.07 9.66 -1.55
CA LEU A 345 -8.32 8.94 -1.76
C LEU A 345 -8.16 7.44 -1.43
N TRP A 346 -9.17 6.92 -0.78
CA TRP A 346 -9.35 5.49 -0.62
C TRP A 346 -9.42 4.81 -1.99
N ALA A 347 -8.46 3.94 -2.25
CA ALA A 347 -8.37 3.19 -3.51
C ALA A 347 -9.37 2.04 -3.54
N GLY A 348 -10.65 2.29 -3.42
CA GLY A 348 -11.75 1.31 -3.49
C GLY A 348 -11.37 -0.13 -3.88
N LEU A 349 -12.25 -1.01 -3.80
CA LEU A 349 -12.40 -2.46 -4.06
C LEU A 349 -11.40 -3.26 -4.93
N TYR A 350 -10.36 -2.67 -5.49
CA TYR A 350 -9.48 -3.38 -6.42
C TYR A 350 -8.22 -3.89 -5.72
N LEU A 351 -8.26 -5.14 -5.32
CA LEU A 351 -7.14 -5.89 -4.76
C LEU A 351 -5.87 -5.70 -5.62
N GLY A 352 -4.82 -5.17 -5.01
CA GLY A 352 -3.52 -5.01 -5.67
C GLY A 352 -3.38 -3.86 -6.66
N SER A 353 -4.40 -3.03 -6.87
CA SER A 353 -4.35 -1.92 -7.83
C SER A 353 -3.37 -0.81 -7.44
N ARG A 354 -2.73 -0.20 -8.44
CA ARG A 354 -1.78 0.90 -8.26
C ARG A 354 -2.49 2.24 -8.45
N TYR A 355 -3.09 2.76 -7.38
CA TYR A 355 -3.72 4.08 -7.39
C TYR A 355 -2.93 5.14 -6.64
N THR A 356 -2.03 4.70 -5.74
CA THR A 356 -1.19 5.59 -4.94
C THR A 356 0.18 4.97 -4.75
N PHE A 357 1.22 5.74 -5.01
CA PHE A 357 2.60 5.31 -4.84
C PHE A 357 3.53 6.52 -4.72
N ILE A 358 4.72 6.31 -4.18
CA ILE A 358 5.81 7.30 -4.20
C ILE A 358 6.90 6.77 -5.13
N LYS A 359 7.33 7.61 -6.06
CA LYS A 359 8.44 7.33 -6.97
C LYS A 359 9.25 8.60 -7.21
N ASN A 360 10.56 8.51 -7.15
CA ASN A 360 11.50 9.61 -7.37
C ASN A 360 11.20 10.87 -6.54
N GLY A 361 10.80 10.68 -5.27
CA GLY A 361 10.46 11.78 -4.37
C GLY A 361 9.11 12.45 -4.64
N HIS A 362 8.29 11.90 -5.51
CA HIS A 362 6.94 12.38 -5.80
C HIS A 362 5.89 11.38 -5.34
N LEU A 363 4.86 11.89 -4.66
CA LEU A 363 3.64 11.14 -4.39
C LEU A 363 2.70 11.29 -5.56
N TYR A 364 2.29 10.17 -6.11
CA TYR A 364 1.27 10.03 -7.15
C TYR A 364 -0.01 9.56 -6.47
N SER A 365 -1.05 10.37 -6.55
CA SER A 365 -2.35 10.09 -5.95
C SER A 365 -3.48 10.56 -6.85
N HIS A 366 -4.69 10.13 -6.58
CA HIS A 366 -5.85 10.66 -7.27
C HIS A 366 -6.96 11.01 -6.27
N ARG A 367 -7.87 11.86 -6.68
CA ARG A 367 -9.11 12.13 -5.97
C ARG A 367 -10.28 12.19 -6.93
N VAL A 368 -11.48 11.98 -6.39
CA VAL A 368 -12.73 12.21 -7.10
C VAL A 368 -13.19 13.63 -6.81
N LYS A 369 -13.48 14.39 -7.86
CA LYS A 369 -14.05 15.74 -7.77
C LYS A 369 -15.56 15.66 -7.44
N GLU A 370 -16.16 16.77 -7.05
CA GLU A 370 -17.60 16.88 -6.83
C GLU A 370 -18.41 16.53 -8.09
N SER A 371 -17.85 16.77 -9.27
CA SER A 371 -18.41 16.38 -10.57
C SER A 371 -18.44 14.86 -10.81
N GLY A 372 -17.75 14.07 -9.95
CA GLY A 372 -17.58 12.63 -10.11
C GLY A 372 -16.42 12.23 -11.01
N TYR A 373 -15.74 13.18 -11.65
CA TYR A 373 -14.53 12.92 -12.42
C TYR A 373 -13.30 12.78 -11.53
N HIS A 374 -12.32 12.05 -12.03
CA HIS A 374 -11.03 11.86 -11.35
C HIS A 374 -10.06 13.00 -11.68
N GLU A 375 -9.22 13.34 -10.73
CA GLU A 375 -8.06 14.20 -10.87
C GLU A 375 -6.83 13.41 -10.42
N LEU A 376 -5.83 13.25 -11.29
CA LEU A 376 -4.54 12.68 -10.92
C LEU A 376 -3.64 13.79 -10.42
N ILE A 377 -3.02 13.56 -9.26
CA ILE A 377 -2.23 14.58 -8.55
C ILE A 377 -0.82 14.06 -8.34
N VAL A 378 0.17 14.88 -8.69
CA VAL A 378 1.57 14.64 -8.35
C VAL A 378 2.01 15.71 -7.35
N SER A 379 2.59 15.26 -6.25
CA SER A 379 3.06 16.14 -5.18
C SER A 379 4.51 15.83 -4.81
N ASP A 380 5.33 16.89 -4.67
CA ASP A 380 6.66 16.76 -4.08
C ASP A 380 6.53 16.28 -2.64
N VAL A 381 7.36 15.30 -2.27
CA VAL A 381 7.43 14.75 -0.93
C VAL A 381 8.65 15.31 -0.23
N THR A 382 8.44 16.00 0.89
CA THR A 382 9.53 16.51 1.73
C THR A 382 9.44 15.89 3.12
N TRP A 383 10.54 15.29 3.55
CA TRP A 383 10.70 14.71 4.87
C TRP A 383 11.45 15.63 5.83
N ARG A 384 11.00 15.70 7.07
CA ARG A 384 11.63 16.47 8.16
C ARG A 384 11.68 15.68 9.45
#